data_6397e442840efa5949f3f39c2522c467
#
_entry.id   6397e442840efa5949f3f39c2522c467
#
_cell.length_a   1.000
_cell.length_b   1.000
_cell.length_c   1.000
_cell.angle_alpha   90.00
_cell.angle_beta   90.00
_cell.angle_gamma   90.00
#
_symmetry.space_group_name_H-M   'P 1'
#
loop_
_entity.id
_entity.type
_entity.pdbx_description
1 polymer ?
#
loop_
_entity_poly.entity_id
_entity_poly.type
_entity_poly.pdbx_seq_one_letter_code
_entity_poly.pdbx_strand_id
1 'polypeptide(L)'
;MLDINEIKNKITLGDSLEVMKQLPDKCIDLILTDPPYGIDITRTGKMGNNNCAMANDYGPEEWDKEIPAKEYFDEMFRVSKNQIIFGGNYFVDRMNINSSCWIVWDKNNTGNYAPCELAFTSFPGVLKKYSWTWNGMLQENMKEKEIRIHRTQKPVGLLKMILADFYDANAGGIVADFFSGSGSTAIACAEYDIPFLAVEKSEHHYKNSLKRLKDAQAQTKLFSGLEVLRSVQNRR
;
A
#
# COMPACT_ATOMS: atom_id res chain seq x y z
N MET A 1 -17.02 -19.61 -4.72
CA MET A 1 -16.35 -18.42 -5.29
C MET A 1 -16.96 -17.21 -4.63
N LEU A 2 -16.11 -16.31 -4.16
CA LEU A 2 -16.54 -15.03 -3.57
C LEU A 2 -16.96 -14.09 -4.70
N ASP A 3 -18.11 -13.43 -4.57
CA ASP A 3 -18.49 -12.35 -5.50
C ASP A 3 -17.64 -11.10 -5.17
N ILE A 4 -16.82 -10.68 -6.13
CA ILE A 4 -15.95 -9.51 -5.96
C ILE A 4 -16.75 -8.24 -5.63
N ASN A 5 -18.01 -8.16 -6.05
CA ASN A 5 -18.88 -7.02 -5.76
C ASN A 5 -19.25 -6.93 -4.26
N GLU A 6 -19.20 -8.04 -3.52
CA GLU A 6 -19.48 -8.04 -2.09
C GLU A 6 -18.35 -7.40 -1.28
N ILE A 7 -17.10 -7.47 -1.78
CA ILE A 7 -15.89 -6.96 -1.11
C ILE A 7 -15.31 -5.71 -1.77
N LYS A 8 -15.85 -5.29 -2.91
CA LYS A 8 -15.46 -4.09 -3.64
C LYS A 8 -15.73 -2.82 -2.81
N ASN A 9 -14.77 -1.90 -2.81
CA ASN A 9 -14.77 -0.64 -2.05
C ASN A 9 -14.85 -0.85 -0.54
N LYS A 10 -14.30 -1.97 -0.07
CA LYS A 10 -14.26 -2.32 1.35
C LYS A 10 -12.85 -2.76 1.77
N ILE A 11 -12.59 -2.60 3.06
CA ILE A 11 -11.52 -3.31 3.75
C ILE A 11 -12.19 -4.51 4.41
N THR A 12 -11.68 -5.71 4.18
CA THR A 12 -12.21 -6.98 4.68
C THR A 12 -11.28 -7.53 5.75
N LEU A 13 -11.84 -7.96 6.90
CA LEU A 13 -11.08 -8.68 7.91
C LEU A 13 -10.92 -10.15 7.50
N GLY A 14 -9.69 -10.62 7.37
CA GLY A 14 -9.44 -12.01 7.01
C GLY A 14 -8.00 -12.30 6.59
N ASP A 15 -7.71 -13.56 6.34
CA ASP A 15 -6.45 -13.98 5.75
C ASP A 15 -6.49 -13.76 4.23
N SER A 16 -5.50 -13.06 3.70
CA SER A 16 -5.43 -12.71 2.27
C SER A 16 -5.38 -13.92 1.36
N LEU A 17 -4.67 -14.98 1.76
CA LEU A 17 -4.57 -16.20 0.97
C LEU A 17 -5.94 -16.88 0.82
N GLU A 18 -6.71 -16.94 1.89
CA GLU A 18 -8.06 -17.51 1.87
C GLU A 18 -9.05 -16.67 1.04
N VAL A 19 -8.89 -15.36 1.04
CA VAL A 19 -9.68 -14.47 0.17
C VAL A 19 -9.28 -14.66 -1.29
N MET A 20 -7.98 -14.63 -1.60
CA MET A 20 -7.48 -14.78 -2.97
C MET A 20 -7.87 -16.12 -3.61
N LYS A 21 -7.81 -17.24 -2.88
CA LYS A 21 -8.23 -18.56 -3.36
C LYS A 21 -9.68 -18.62 -3.84
N GLN A 22 -10.53 -17.72 -3.35
CA GLN A 22 -11.94 -17.64 -3.72
C GLN A 22 -12.19 -16.69 -4.91
N LEU A 23 -11.19 -15.93 -5.34
CA LEU A 23 -11.28 -14.98 -6.43
C LEU A 23 -10.97 -15.64 -7.79
N PRO A 24 -11.64 -15.24 -8.88
CA PRO A 24 -11.29 -15.67 -10.24
C PRO A 24 -9.90 -15.21 -10.67
N ASP A 25 -9.34 -15.88 -11.66
CA ASP A 25 -8.10 -15.48 -12.31
C ASP A 25 -8.26 -14.10 -12.97
N LYS A 26 -7.23 -13.25 -12.83
CA LYS A 26 -7.14 -11.93 -13.48
C LYS A 26 -8.34 -11.00 -13.26
N CYS A 27 -9.07 -11.19 -12.17
CA CYS A 27 -10.22 -10.33 -11.82
C CYS A 27 -9.81 -8.98 -11.21
N ILE A 28 -8.55 -8.83 -10.80
CA ILE A 28 -7.95 -7.59 -10.29
C ILE A 28 -7.07 -6.96 -11.37
N ASP A 29 -7.18 -5.66 -11.58
CA ASP A 29 -6.40 -4.97 -12.60
C ASP A 29 -5.00 -4.61 -12.10
N LEU A 30 -4.90 -4.18 -10.86
CA LEU A 30 -3.63 -3.80 -10.22
C LEU A 30 -3.61 -4.23 -8.76
N ILE A 31 -2.58 -4.96 -8.36
CA ILE A 31 -2.20 -5.06 -6.94
C ILE A 31 -1.22 -3.94 -6.60
N LEU A 32 -1.50 -3.21 -5.53
CA LEU A 32 -0.60 -2.22 -4.92
C LEU A 32 -0.54 -2.50 -3.42
N THR A 33 0.51 -3.18 -2.98
CA THR A 33 0.56 -3.79 -1.64
C THR A 33 1.95 -3.75 -1.00
N ASP A 34 1.99 -3.88 0.33
CA ASP A 34 3.20 -3.81 1.17
C ASP A 34 3.22 -5.00 2.16
N PRO A 35 3.65 -6.19 1.72
CA PRO A 35 3.74 -7.37 2.59
C PRO A 35 4.78 -7.21 3.71
N PRO A 36 4.69 -7.97 4.82
CA PRO A 36 5.74 -8.04 5.84
C PRO A 36 7.09 -8.43 5.26
N TYR A 37 8.17 -7.74 5.69
CA TYR A 37 9.54 -7.99 5.15
C TYR A 37 10.30 -9.06 5.92
N GLY A 38 9.80 -9.53 7.06
CA GLY A 38 10.47 -10.52 7.90
C GLY A 38 11.70 -9.97 8.62
N ILE A 39 11.76 -8.67 8.86
CA ILE A 39 12.89 -8.01 9.52
C ILE A 39 12.66 -7.74 11.01
N ASP A 40 11.55 -8.27 11.54
CA ASP A 40 11.17 -8.16 12.96
C ASP A 40 11.16 -6.70 13.47
N ILE A 41 10.70 -5.77 12.64
CA ILE A 41 10.65 -4.33 12.95
C ILE A 41 9.73 -4.04 14.15
N THR A 42 8.89 -5.00 14.50
CA THR A 42 7.90 -4.89 15.58
C THR A 42 8.43 -5.28 16.95
N ARG A 43 9.61 -5.93 17.04
CA ARG A 43 10.14 -6.52 18.26
C ARG A 43 10.26 -5.56 19.46
N THR A 44 10.61 -4.30 19.23
CA THR A 44 10.88 -3.35 20.33
C THR A 44 9.65 -2.55 20.78
N GLY A 45 8.48 -2.68 20.13
CA GLY A 45 7.29 -1.88 20.46
C GLY A 45 7.41 -0.38 20.17
N LYS A 46 8.61 0.18 20.13
CA LYS A 46 8.85 1.63 20.02
C LYS A 46 9.58 1.98 18.74
N MET A 47 9.11 3.01 18.04
CA MET A 47 9.81 3.64 16.94
C MET A 47 10.17 5.08 17.28
N GLY A 48 11.46 5.40 17.15
CA GLY A 48 12.00 6.73 17.42
C GLY A 48 12.72 6.79 18.77
N ASN A 49 13.90 7.38 18.77
CA ASN A 49 14.72 7.58 19.95
C ASN A 49 15.32 8.99 19.93
N ASN A 50 14.46 10.00 19.90
CA ASN A 50 14.90 11.39 19.94
C ASN A 50 14.25 12.11 21.13
N ASN A 51 15.07 12.84 21.89
CA ASN A 51 14.66 13.65 23.04
C ASN A 51 13.60 14.75 22.72
N CYS A 52 13.16 14.86 21.46
CA CYS A 52 12.27 15.92 20.99
C CYS A 52 10.83 15.47 20.74
N ALA A 53 10.50 14.17 20.78
CA ALA A 53 9.14 13.69 20.62
C ALA A 53 8.91 12.39 21.35
N MET A 54 7.71 12.23 21.96
CA MET A 54 7.29 10.94 22.49
C MET A 54 7.22 9.93 21.35
N ALA A 55 7.92 8.81 21.49
CA ALA A 55 7.82 7.69 20.54
C ALA A 55 6.38 7.17 20.56
N ASN A 56 5.77 7.00 19.39
CA ASN A 56 4.50 6.29 19.31
C ASN A 56 4.73 4.84 19.76
N ASP A 57 3.98 4.41 20.76
CA ASP A 57 3.97 3.03 21.22
C ASP A 57 2.86 2.28 20.49
N TYR A 58 3.24 1.41 19.55
CA TYR A 58 2.31 0.55 18.81
C TYR A 58 2.10 -0.81 19.49
N GLY A 59 2.75 -1.04 20.63
CA GLY A 59 2.80 -2.34 21.29
C GLY A 59 3.73 -3.35 20.60
N PRO A 60 4.04 -4.48 21.25
CA PRO A 60 4.73 -5.59 20.60
C PRO A 60 3.77 -6.30 19.65
N GLU A 61 4.15 -6.44 18.40
CA GLU A 61 3.39 -7.15 17.36
C GLU A 61 4.29 -8.17 16.69
N GLU A 62 3.71 -9.24 16.16
CA GLU A 62 4.47 -10.36 15.60
C GLU A 62 4.31 -10.52 14.07
N TRP A 63 3.59 -9.58 13.42
CA TRP A 63 3.25 -9.70 12.01
C TRP A 63 4.47 -9.61 11.05
N ASP A 64 5.60 -9.03 11.47
CA ASP A 64 6.79 -8.87 10.63
C ASP A 64 7.93 -9.85 11.00
N LYS A 65 7.62 -10.97 11.66
CA LYS A 65 8.63 -11.99 12.00
C LYS A 65 9.09 -12.80 10.80
N GLU A 66 8.21 -13.02 9.84
CA GLU A 66 8.46 -13.85 8.68
C GLU A 66 7.88 -13.20 7.42
N ILE A 67 8.54 -13.45 6.29
CA ILE A 67 7.99 -13.10 4.98
C ILE A 67 6.83 -14.02 4.64
N PRO A 68 5.80 -13.55 3.90
CA PRO A 68 4.71 -14.41 3.48
C PRO A 68 5.20 -15.62 2.68
N ALA A 69 4.53 -16.74 2.86
CA ALA A 69 4.82 -17.95 2.10
C ALA A 69 4.62 -17.73 0.58
N LYS A 70 5.32 -18.52 -0.24
CA LYS A 70 5.29 -18.39 -1.70
C LYS A 70 3.88 -18.39 -2.28
N GLU A 71 2.97 -19.15 -1.67
CA GLU A 71 1.58 -19.26 -2.11
C GLU A 71 0.84 -17.92 -2.13
N TYR A 72 1.16 -16.98 -1.24
CA TYR A 72 0.57 -15.62 -1.27
C TYR A 72 0.96 -14.90 -2.56
N PHE A 73 2.22 -15.01 -2.96
CA PHE A 73 2.72 -14.37 -4.19
C PHE A 73 2.13 -15.06 -5.43
N ASP A 74 2.09 -16.39 -5.46
CA ASP A 74 1.50 -17.16 -6.56
C ASP A 74 0.02 -16.76 -6.76
N GLU A 75 -0.74 -16.64 -5.68
CA GLU A 75 -2.13 -16.20 -5.74
C GLU A 75 -2.27 -14.73 -6.16
N MET A 76 -1.43 -13.82 -5.66
CA MET A 76 -1.41 -12.42 -6.12
C MET A 76 -1.20 -12.36 -7.65
N PHE A 77 -0.25 -13.13 -8.18
CA PHE A 77 -0.02 -13.19 -9.63
C PHE A 77 -1.18 -13.86 -10.38
N ARG A 78 -1.86 -14.86 -9.79
CA ARG A 78 -3.01 -15.52 -10.40
C ARG A 78 -4.21 -14.57 -10.53
N VAL A 79 -4.58 -13.89 -9.45
CA VAL A 79 -5.80 -13.08 -9.39
C VAL A 79 -5.68 -11.73 -10.08
N SER A 80 -4.47 -11.23 -10.38
CA SER A 80 -4.27 -9.89 -10.90
C SER A 80 -3.56 -9.84 -12.26
N LYS A 81 -3.84 -8.77 -13.01
CA LYS A 81 -3.18 -8.47 -14.30
C LYS A 81 -1.80 -7.87 -14.08
N ASN A 82 -1.71 -6.86 -13.18
CA ASN A 82 -0.47 -6.15 -12.87
C ASN A 82 -0.24 -6.09 -11.37
N GLN A 83 1.03 -5.95 -10.97
CA GLN A 83 1.43 -5.91 -9.56
C GLN A 83 2.45 -4.80 -9.32
N ILE A 84 2.31 -4.14 -8.16
CA ILE A 84 3.31 -3.28 -7.53
C ILE A 84 3.42 -3.76 -6.08
N ILE A 85 4.59 -4.30 -5.71
CA ILE A 85 4.82 -4.92 -4.41
C ILE A 85 6.01 -4.24 -3.75
N PHE A 86 5.74 -3.45 -2.69
CA PHE A 86 6.79 -2.84 -1.88
C PHE A 86 7.64 -3.92 -1.20
N GLY A 87 8.90 -3.60 -0.95
CA GLY A 87 9.84 -4.58 -0.38
C GLY A 87 10.20 -5.71 -1.34
N GLY A 88 9.99 -5.57 -2.65
CA GLY A 88 10.25 -6.61 -3.65
C GLY A 88 11.65 -7.23 -3.56
N ASN A 89 12.64 -6.48 -3.06
CA ASN A 89 14.00 -6.98 -2.81
C ASN A 89 14.08 -8.03 -1.68
N TYR A 90 13.10 -8.12 -0.79
CA TYR A 90 13.02 -9.15 0.26
C TYR A 90 12.37 -10.44 -0.22
N PHE A 91 11.69 -10.40 -1.38
CA PHE A 91 10.85 -11.49 -1.90
C PHE A 91 11.33 -12.08 -3.22
N VAL A 92 12.57 -11.79 -3.63
CA VAL A 92 13.12 -12.20 -4.94
C VAL A 92 13.04 -13.72 -5.15
N ASP A 93 13.23 -14.50 -4.09
CA ASP A 93 13.12 -15.97 -4.10
C ASP A 93 11.66 -16.49 -4.06
N ARG A 94 10.71 -15.63 -3.74
CA ARG A 94 9.26 -15.95 -3.69
C ARG A 94 8.54 -15.61 -4.99
N MET A 95 9.07 -14.64 -5.70
CA MET A 95 8.50 -14.13 -6.95
C MET A 95 9.40 -14.54 -8.12
N ASN A 96 8.94 -15.44 -8.97
CA ASN A 96 9.69 -15.78 -10.20
C ASN A 96 9.50 -14.64 -11.22
N ILE A 97 10.28 -13.56 -11.05
CA ILE A 97 10.09 -12.33 -11.80
C ILE A 97 11.36 -11.86 -12.50
N ASN A 98 11.13 -11.39 -13.71
CA ASN A 98 12.11 -10.63 -14.48
C ASN A 98 11.44 -9.31 -14.88
N SER A 99 11.80 -8.20 -14.22
CA SER A 99 11.26 -6.88 -14.51
C SER A 99 12.36 -5.84 -14.55
N SER A 100 12.33 -4.98 -15.56
CA SER A 100 13.18 -3.80 -15.68
C SER A 100 12.59 -2.55 -15.02
N CYS A 101 11.27 -2.55 -14.77
CA CYS A 101 10.57 -1.43 -14.16
C CYS A 101 10.45 -1.66 -12.65
N TRP A 102 11.35 -1.07 -11.88
CA TRP A 102 11.24 -1.01 -10.42
C TRP A 102 10.92 0.40 -9.98
N ILE A 103 10.33 0.53 -8.81
CA ILE A 103 10.10 1.80 -8.14
C ILE A 103 11.13 1.97 -7.02
N VAL A 104 11.76 3.15 -6.98
CA VAL A 104 12.55 3.62 -5.85
C VAL A 104 11.76 4.72 -5.14
N TRP A 105 11.32 4.48 -3.92
CA TRP A 105 10.80 5.53 -3.05
C TRP A 105 11.94 6.15 -2.24
N ASP A 106 12.34 7.37 -2.59
CA ASP A 106 13.28 8.18 -1.83
C ASP A 106 12.51 8.93 -0.73
N LYS A 107 12.87 8.63 0.52
CA LYS A 107 12.21 9.20 1.71
C LYS A 107 12.73 10.58 2.09
N ASN A 108 13.69 11.13 1.35
CA ASN A 108 14.44 12.34 1.69
C ASN A 108 14.98 12.28 3.14
N ASN A 109 15.46 11.10 3.53
CA ASN A 109 15.90 10.82 4.90
C ASN A 109 17.42 10.87 4.99
N THR A 110 17.96 11.68 5.93
CA THR A 110 19.39 11.79 6.21
C THR A 110 19.81 11.11 7.51
N GLY A 111 18.86 10.42 8.18
CA GLY A 111 19.09 9.77 9.48
C GLY A 111 19.53 8.31 9.37
N ASN A 112 19.44 7.60 10.50
CA ASN A 112 19.86 6.19 10.65
C ASN A 112 18.85 5.17 10.07
N TYR A 113 17.78 5.63 9.43
CA TYR A 113 16.77 4.77 8.79
C TYR A 113 17.07 4.60 7.31
N ALA A 114 16.53 3.54 6.70
CA ALA A 114 16.67 3.31 5.28
C ALA A 114 16.27 4.57 4.46
N PRO A 115 17.18 5.12 3.64
CA PRO A 115 16.92 6.36 2.91
C PRO A 115 15.89 6.16 1.79
N CYS A 116 15.72 4.94 1.32
CA CYS A 116 14.78 4.57 0.26
C CYS A 116 14.17 3.19 0.50
N GLU A 117 13.09 2.90 -0.21
CA GLU A 117 12.51 1.58 -0.35
C GLU A 117 12.33 1.23 -1.83
N LEU A 118 12.39 -0.06 -2.12
CA LEU A 118 12.13 -0.59 -3.46
C LEU A 118 10.73 -1.18 -3.55
N ALA A 119 10.07 -0.99 -4.70
CA ALA A 119 8.92 -1.80 -5.05
C ALA A 119 9.13 -2.47 -6.40
N PHE A 120 8.81 -3.77 -6.45
CA PHE A 120 8.72 -4.51 -7.70
C PHE A 120 7.52 -4.03 -8.50
N THR A 121 7.64 -3.97 -9.83
CA THR A 121 6.47 -3.85 -10.71
C THR A 121 6.49 -4.89 -11.83
N SER A 122 5.31 -5.36 -12.23
CA SER A 122 5.14 -6.22 -13.41
C SER A 122 5.04 -5.43 -14.72
N PHE A 123 5.00 -4.11 -14.64
CA PHE A 123 4.88 -3.27 -15.83
C PHE A 123 6.17 -3.25 -16.64
N PRO A 124 6.08 -3.16 -17.97
CA PRO A 124 7.24 -2.90 -18.79
C PRO A 124 7.73 -1.46 -18.59
N GLY A 125 9.01 -1.21 -18.78
CA GLY A 125 9.57 0.15 -18.76
C GLY A 125 10.89 0.26 -18.02
N VAL A 126 11.23 1.49 -17.66
CA VAL A 126 12.46 1.83 -16.96
C VAL A 126 12.19 2.04 -15.47
N LEU A 127 13.25 2.02 -14.68
CA LEU A 127 13.23 2.34 -13.27
C LEU A 127 12.56 3.71 -13.03
N LYS A 128 11.65 3.79 -12.05
CA LYS A 128 11.00 5.04 -11.64
C LYS A 128 11.40 5.43 -10.23
N LYS A 129 11.63 6.72 -10.01
CA LYS A 129 11.93 7.28 -8.69
C LYS A 129 10.81 8.22 -8.27
N TYR A 130 10.31 8.04 -7.03
CA TYR A 130 9.41 8.96 -6.35
C TYR A 130 10.10 9.50 -5.12
N SER A 131 10.15 10.81 -4.96
CA SER A 131 10.61 11.47 -3.73
C SER A 131 9.40 11.88 -2.92
N TRP A 132 9.33 11.41 -1.68
CA TRP A 132 8.27 11.75 -0.74
C TRP A 132 8.80 11.67 0.69
N THR A 133 8.90 12.81 1.34
CA THR A 133 9.45 12.92 2.70
C THR A 133 8.57 12.18 3.71
N TRP A 134 9.16 11.19 4.39
CA TRP A 134 8.47 10.39 5.41
C TRP A 134 9.45 9.90 6.48
N ASN A 135 9.87 10.83 7.37
CA ASN A 135 10.90 10.56 8.36
C ASN A 135 10.48 11.01 9.75
N GLY A 136 10.13 10.09 10.62
CA GLY A 136 9.72 10.41 11.99
C GLY A 136 8.57 11.41 12.02
N MET A 137 8.84 12.62 12.53
CA MET A 137 7.88 13.72 12.57
C MET A 137 7.80 14.53 11.27
N LEU A 138 8.77 14.37 10.37
CA LEU A 138 8.81 15.08 9.09
C LEU A 138 8.00 14.32 8.05
N GLN A 139 7.10 15.04 7.40
CA GLN A 139 6.29 14.56 6.29
C GLN A 139 6.34 15.57 5.16
N GLU A 140 6.07 15.13 3.94
CA GLU A 140 6.08 16.00 2.75
C GLU A 140 5.17 17.22 2.93
N ASN A 141 3.95 16.99 3.43
CA ASN A 141 3.03 18.06 3.78
C ASN A 141 2.98 18.28 5.30
N MET A 142 3.78 19.23 5.78
CA MET A 142 3.84 19.56 7.22
C MET A 142 2.60 20.31 7.73
N LYS A 143 1.78 20.89 6.85
CA LYS A 143 0.55 21.60 7.23
C LYS A 143 -0.61 20.62 7.41
N GLU A 144 -0.61 19.55 6.63
CA GLU A 144 -1.67 18.51 6.62
C GLU A 144 -1.05 17.14 6.85
N LYS A 145 -0.51 16.95 8.06
CA LYS A 145 0.16 15.69 8.41
C LYS A 145 -0.83 14.54 8.49
N GLU A 146 -0.44 13.43 7.88
CA GLU A 146 -1.12 12.16 8.10
C GLU A 146 -0.87 11.66 9.52
N ILE A 147 -1.93 11.21 10.21
CA ILE A 147 -1.82 10.52 11.49
C ILE A 147 -1.27 9.12 11.22
N ARG A 148 -0.15 8.79 11.85
CA ARG A 148 0.44 7.45 11.76
C ARG A 148 -0.22 6.52 12.78
N ILE A 149 -0.89 5.51 12.28
CA ILE A 149 -1.57 4.47 13.08
C ILE A 149 -0.90 3.09 12.92
N HIS A 150 0.09 2.98 12.04
CA HIS A 150 0.83 1.75 11.76
C HIS A 150 2.32 2.05 11.57
N ARG A 151 3.20 1.16 12.01
CA ARG A 151 4.67 1.37 11.99
C ARG A 151 5.22 1.59 10.60
N THR A 152 4.80 0.76 9.67
CA THR A 152 5.25 0.78 8.28
C THR A 152 4.24 1.46 7.35
N GLN A 153 3.38 2.31 7.90
CA GLN A 153 2.37 3.03 7.11
C GLN A 153 2.99 3.74 5.91
N LYS A 154 2.53 3.41 4.72
CA LYS A 154 2.89 4.13 3.50
C LYS A 154 2.12 5.46 3.41
N PRO A 155 2.75 6.56 2.96
CA PRO A 155 2.07 7.83 2.76
C PRO A 155 1.01 7.74 1.66
N VAL A 156 -0.19 8.25 1.91
CA VAL A 156 -1.28 8.27 0.90
C VAL A 156 -0.85 9.06 -0.33
N GLY A 157 -0.14 10.19 -0.16
CA GLY A 157 0.34 10.99 -1.26
C GLY A 157 1.32 10.27 -2.18
N LEU A 158 2.23 9.45 -1.65
CA LEU A 158 3.11 8.59 -2.45
C LEU A 158 2.30 7.59 -3.28
N LEU A 159 1.33 6.92 -2.67
CA LEU A 159 0.49 5.93 -3.36
C LEU A 159 -0.35 6.58 -4.45
N LYS A 160 -0.84 7.80 -4.24
CA LYS A 160 -1.54 8.59 -5.27
C LYS A 160 -0.63 8.92 -6.46
N MET A 161 0.64 9.26 -6.24
CA MET A 161 1.60 9.47 -7.33
C MET A 161 1.82 8.18 -8.14
N ILE A 162 1.94 7.04 -7.45
CA ILE A 162 2.10 5.73 -8.09
C ILE A 162 0.84 5.37 -8.89
N LEU A 163 -0.34 5.53 -8.31
CA LEU A 163 -1.61 5.29 -9.01
C LEU A 163 -1.76 6.19 -10.23
N ALA A 164 -1.36 7.46 -10.16
CA ALA A 164 -1.39 8.36 -11.30
C ALA A 164 -0.50 7.91 -12.47
N ASP A 165 0.56 7.17 -12.21
CA ASP A 165 1.47 6.65 -13.24
C ASP A 165 1.08 5.28 -13.78
N PHE A 166 0.48 4.42 -12.96
CA PHE A 166 0.32 3.01 -13.28
C PHE A 166 -1.14 2.55 -13.41
N TYR A 167 -2.11 3.29 -12.88
CA TYR A 167 -3.52 2.95 -13.02
C TYR A 167 -4.10 3.58 -14.29
N ASP A 168 -4.72 2.78 -15.15
CA ASP A 168 -5.41 3.29 -16.34
C ASP A 168 -6.83 3.77 -15.98
N ALA A 169 -6.97 5.07 -15.78
CA ALA A 169 -8.24 5.69 -15.42
C ALA A 169 -9.31 5.63 -16.56
N ASN A 170 -8.90 5.33 -17.81
CA ASN A 170 -9.82 5.19 -18.93
C ASN A 170 -10.36 3.77 -19.06
N ALA A 171 -9.48 2.77 -18.85
CA ALA A 171 -9.91 1.38 -18.83
C ALA A 171 -10.72 1.06 -17.57
N GLY A 172 -10.47 1.78 -16.50
CA GLY A 172 -11.02 1.45 -15.18
C GLY A 172 -10.39 0.22 -14.59
N GLY A 173 -11.05 -0.38 -13.60
CA GLY A 173 -10.59 -1.63 -12.99
C GLY A 173 -10.51 -1.54 -11.46
N ILE A 174 -10.12 -2.65 -10.84
CA ILE A 174 -10.02 -2.78 -9.37
C ILE A 174 -8.56 -2.78 -8.95
N VAL A 175 -8.22 -1.94 -7.97
CA VAL A 175 -6.93 -1.98 -7.25
C VAL A 175 -7.09 -2.81 -5.98
N ALA A 176 -6.19 -3.76 -5.75
CA ALA A 176 -6.22 -4.58 -4.54
C ALA A 176 -4.99 -4.37 -3.67
N ASP A 177 -5.21 -4.38 -2.35
CA ASP A 177 -4.18 -4.42 -1.33
C ASP A 177 -4.46 -5.58 -0.36
N PHE A 178 -3.68 -6.65 -0.47
CA PHE A 178 -3.85 -7.86 0.33
C PHE A 178 -3.11 -7.84 1.67
N PHE A 179 -2.39 -6.75 1.97
CA PHE A 179 -1.71 -6.51 3.25
C PHE A 179 -1.98 -5.06 3.70
N SER A 180 -3.27 -4.77 3.92
CA SER A 180 -3.79 -3.41 3.97
C SER A 180 -3.25 -2.56 5.13
N GLY A 181 -2.93 -3.16 6.27
CA GLY A 181 -2.38 -2.49 7.44
C GLY A 181 -3.21 -1.26 7.85
N SER A 182 -2.66 -0.08 7.61
CA SER A 182 -3.30 1.20 7.91
C SER A 182 -4.38 1.63 6.90
N GLY A 183 -4.59 0.89 5.82
CA GLY A 183 -5.56 1.23 4.76
C GLY A 183 -5.11 2.34 3.81
N SER A 184 -3.81 2.64 3.73
CA SER A 184 -3.32 3.76 2.91
C SER A 184 -3.65 3.61 1.42
N THR A 185 -3.56 2.40 0.86
CA THR A 185 -3.94 2.11 -0.53
C THR A 185 -5.43 2.32 -0.75
N ALA A 186 -6.28 1.83 0.16
CA ALA A 186 -7.72 2.01 0.09
C ALA A 186 -8.11 3.50 0.12
N ILE A 187 -7.43 4.31 0.94
CA ILE A 187 -7.65 5.76 1.02
C ILE A 187 -7.21 6.43 -0.29
N ALA A 188 -6.02 6.11 -0.81
CA ALA A 188 -5.54 6.68 -2.07
C ALA A 188 -6.50 6.39 -3.23
N CYS A 189 -7.05 5.17 -3.28
CA CYS A 189 -8.07 4.79 -4.26
C CYS A 189 -9.38 5.55 -4.04
N ALA A 190 -9.86 5.64 -2.79
CA ALA A 190 -11.11 6.34 -2.48
C ALA A 190 -11.04 7.84 -2.83
N GLU A 191 -9.89 8.50 -2.63
CA GLU A 191 -9.68 9.90 -2.99
C GLU A 191 -9.65 10.14 -4.51
N TYR A 192 -9.38 9.10 -5.30
CA TYR A 192 -9.41 9.14 -6.77
C TYR A 192 -10.65 8.47 -7.39
N ASP A 193 -11.64 8.07 -6.57
CA ASP A 193 -12.81 7.30 -6.98
C ASP A 193 -12.46 6.00 -7.75
N ILE A 194 -11.29 5.43 -7.45
CA ILE A 194 -10.84 4.15 -8.00
C ILE A 194 -11.50 3.02 -7.21
N PRO A 195 -12.16 2.05 -7.87
CA PRO A 195 -12.64 0.86 -7.21
C PRO A 195 -11.49 0.07 -6.56
N PHE A 196 -11.66 -0.32 -5.31
CA PHE A 196 -10.62 -1.04 -4.58
C PHE A 196 -11.16 -2.25 -3.82
N LEU A 197 -10.23 -3.11 -3.41
CA LEU A 197 -10.40 -4.22 -2.50
C LEU A 197 -9.21 -4.22 -1.55
N ALA A 198 -9.44 -4.30 -0.25
CA ALA A 198 -8.37 -4.39 0.72
C ALA A 198 -8.65 -5.51 1.73
N VAL A 199 -7.59 -6.21 2.16
CA VAL A 199 -7.70 -7.29 3.15
C VAL A 199 -6.70 -7.02 4.29
N GLU A 200 -7.17 -7.17 5.52
CA GLU A 200 -6.37 -7.03 6.73
C GLU A 200 -6.64 -8.19 7.68
N LYS A 201 -5.58 -8.81 8.17
CA LYS A 201 -5.68 -9.98 9.06
C LYS A 201 -5.82 -9.59 10.53
N SER A 202 -5.20 -8.50 10.95
CA SER A 202 -5.26 -8.00 12.32
C SER A 202 -6.56 -7.26 12.57
N GLU A 203 -7.37 -7.72 13.52
CA GLU A 203 -8.61 -7.04 13.91
C GLU A 203 -8.35 -5.60 14.40
N HIS A 204 -7.21 -5.38 15.09
CA HIS A 204 -6.80 -4.06 15.55
C HIS A 204 -6.54 -3.10 14.38
N HIS A 205 -5.71 -3.52 13.42
CA HIS A 205 -5.41 -2.70 12.23
C HIS A 205 -6.63 -2.51 11.35
N TYR A 206 -7.46 -3.54 11.18
CA TYR A 206 -8.72 -3.47 10.47
C TYR A 206 -9.64 -2.37 11.02
N LYS A 207 -9.89 -2.34 12.34
CA LYS A 207 -10.74 -1.32 12.97
C LYS A 207 -10.19 0.10 12.76
N ASN A 208 -8.86 0.25 12.89
CA ASN A 208 -8.20 1.53 12.70
C ASN A 208 -8.23 2.00 11.24
N SER A 209 -8.02 1.09 10.29
CA SER A 209 -8.09 1.40 8.86
C SER A 209 -9.48 1.79 8.40
N LEU A 210 -10.54 1.12 8.91
CA LEU A 210 -11.93 1.50 8.63
C LEU A 210 -12.25 2.92 9.09
N LYS A 211 -11.82 3.29 10.31
CA LYS A 211 -12.01 4.66 10.81
C LYS A 211 -11.31 5.67 9.89
N ARG A 212 -10.05 5.42 9.57
CA ARG A 212 -9.25 6.29 8.70
C ARG A 212 -9.85 6.44 7.30
N LEU A 213 -10.32 5.34 6.70
CA LEU A 213 -11.00 5.36 5.39
C LEU A 213 -12.29 6.18 5.45
N LYS A 214 -13.11 6.02 6.49
CA LYS A 214 -14.35 6.80 6.68
C LYS A 214 -14.06 8.30 6.80
N ASP A 215 -13.02 8.67 7.55
CA ASP A 215 -12.62 10.06 7.73
C ASP A 215 -12.15 10.67 6.39
N ALA A 216 -11.36 9.94 5.61
CA ALA A 216 -10.93 10.35 4.28
C ALA A 216 -12.10 10.52 3.31
N GLN A 217 -13.04 9.57 3.25
CA GLN A 217 -14.23 9.65 2.40
C GLN A 217 -15.15 10.83 2.76
N ALA A 218 -15.20 11.23 4.03
CA ALA A 218 -15.97 12.40 4.45
C ALA A 218 -15.37 13.71 3.91
N GLN A 219 -14.06 13.77 3.71
CA GLN A 219 -13.36 14.96 3.18
C GLN A 219 -13.43 15.06 1.65
N THR A 220 -13.48 13.94 0.93
CA THR A 220 -13.35 13.89 -0.54
C THR A 220 -14.62 14.31 -1.31
N LYS A 221 -15.76 14.52 -0.65
CA LYS A 221 -17.08 14.77 -1.28
C LYS A 221 -17.21 16.05 -2.10
N LEU A 222 -16.17 16.87 -2.23
CA LEU A 222 -16.25 18.18 -2.92
C LEU A 222 -15.83 18.16 -4.40
N PHE A 223 -15.08 17.13 -4.86
CA PHE A 223 -14.61 17.03 -6.25
C PHE A 223 -14.53 15.56 -6.70
N SER A 224 -14.77 15.27 -8.01
CA SER A 224 -14.57 13.95 -8.58
C SER A 224 -13.09 13.59 -8.61
N GLY A 225 -12.69 12.57 -7.85
CA GLY A 225 -11.30 12.10 -7.77
C GLY A 225 -10.77 11.57 -9.09
N LEU A 226 -11.62 10.89 -9.91
CA LEU A 226 -11.24 10.38 -11.23
C LEU A 226 -10.94 11.52 -12.22
N GLU A 227 -11.65 12.64 -12.15
CA GLU A 227 -11.36 13.80 -13.00
C GLU A 227 -10.00 14.40 -12.65
N VAL A 228 -9.68 14.50 -11.36
CA VAL A 228 -8.35 14.92 -10.88
C VAL A 228 -7.27 13.98 -11.39
N LEU A 229 -7.46 12.66 -11.25
CA LEU A 229 -6.51 11.65 -11.71
C LEU A 229 -6.28 11.76 -13.23
N ARG A 230 -7.34 11.81 -14.04
CA ARG A 230 -7.25 11.99 -15.50
C ARG A 230 -6.51 13.27 -15.89
N SER A 231 -6.78 14.37 -15.18
CA SER A 231 -6.10 15.64 -15.44
C SER A 231 -4.59 15.58 -15.16
N VAL A 232 -4.16 14.84 -14.17
CA VAL A 232 -2.75 14.58 -13.86
C VAL A 232 -2.10 13.70 -14.93
N GLN A 233 -2.80 12.66 -15.39
CA GLN A 233 -2.31 11.75 -16.44
C GLN A 233 -2.16 12.45 -17.80
N ASN A 234 -3.10 13.33 -18.16
CA ASN A 234 -3.07 14.08 -19.43
C ASN A 234 -2.01 15.20 -19.49
N ARG A 235 -1.39 15.57 -18.36
CA ARG A 235 -0.31 16.58 -18.30
C ARG A 235 1.10 15.99 -18.42
N ARG A 236 1.22 14.68 -18.48
CA ARG A 236 2.47 13.92 -18.57
C ARG A 236 2.66 13.33 -19.96
#